data_d4d5050d4b15bd96babeb68a836d8337
#
_entry.id   d4d5050d4b15bd96babeb68a836d8337
#
_cell.length_a   1.000
_cell.length_b   1.000
_cell.length_c   1.000
_cell.angle_alpha   90.00
_cell.angle_beta   90.00
_cell.angle_gamma   90.00
#
_symmetry.space_group_name_H-M   'P 1'
#
loop_
_entity.id
_entity.type
_entity.pdbx_description
1 polymer ?
#
loop_
_entity_poly.entity_id
_entity_poly.type
_entity_poly.pdbx_seq_one_letter_code
_entity_poly.pdbx_strand_id
1 'polypeptide(L)'
;MARTVHEILTDAQRIGALGLRPISEVIEHAGAFAFALPDSCHNIVDLGSGAGVPGLVVAELRPELHITLVDRRAKRTDALERAVASLGWGHRVRVVCADVAALTRQDEWRDTFDAVMSRGFGPHETTLKYSAALARPGGTVLLSEPPAGSQNRWNAAVVAAAGLEGPELVLHLARFTKKTER
;
A
#
# COMPACT_ATOMS: atom_id res chain seq x y z
N MET A 1 24.21 -1.59 14.70
CA MET A 1 23.87 -0.79 13.50
C MET A 1 22.40 -0.98 13.19
N ALA A 2 21.68 0.08 12.83
CA ALA A 2 20.32 -0.04 12.33
C ALA A 2 20.33 -0.82 11.00
N ARG A 3 19.38 -1.69 10.79
CA ARG A 3 19.21 -2.45 9.54
C ARG A 3 18.70 -1.52 8.42
N THR A 4 18.87 -1.94 7.16
CA THR A 4 18.31 -1.26 5.99
C THR A 4 17.08 -2.00 5.46
N VAL A 5 16.22 -1.32 4.70
CA VAL A 5 15.09 -1.97 4.01
C VAL A 5 15.59 -3.04 3.04
N HIS A 6 16.71 -2.79 2.36
CA HIS A 6 17.33 -3.77 1.46
C HIS A 6 17.66 -5.08 2.19
N GLU A 7 18.28 -5.03 3.38
CA GLU A 7 18.60 -6.23 4.18
C GLU A 7 17.35 -6.97 4.64
N ILE A 8 16.30 -6.23 5.05
CA ILE A 8 15.02 -6.82 5.47
C ILE A 8 14.34 -7.56 4.29
N LEU A 9 14.30 -6.94 3.11
CA LEU A 9 13.73 -7.56 1.94
C LEU A 9 14.55 -8.75 1.43
N THR A 10 15.88 -8.70 1.56
CA THR A 10 16.77 -9.83 1.26
C THR A 10 16.47 -11.02 2.17
N ASP A 11 16.31 -10.80 3.46
CA ASP A 11 15.91 -11.85 4.40
C ASP A 11 14.51 -12.41 4.10
N ALA A 12 13.55 -11.53 3.77
CA ALA A 12 12.21 -11.95 3.37
C ALA A 12 12.23 -12.83 2.11
N GLN A 13 13.09 -12.52 1.15
CA GLN A 13 13.29 -13.33 -0.05
C GLN A 13 13.90 -14.70 0.28
N ARG A 14 14.92 -14.73 1.14
CA ARG A 14 15.60 -15.97 1.56
C ARG A 14 14.66 -16.96 2.22
N ILE A 15 13.66 -16.49 2.98
CA ILE A 15 12.65 -17.35 3.62
C ILE A 15 11.39 -17.58 2.77
N GLY A 16 11.40 -17.16 1.49
CA GLY A 16 10.29 -17.36 0.56
C GLY A 16 9.07 -16.46 0.81
N ALA A 17 9.21 -15.40 1.63
CA ALA A 17 8.13 -14.44 1.86
C ALA A 17 8.02 -13.38 0.74
N LEU A 18 9.07 -13.23 -0.07
CA LEU A 18 9.15 -12.36 -1.24
C LEU A 18 9.63 -13.17 -2.45
N GLY A 19 9.13 -12.83 -3.65
CA GLY A 19 9.52 -13.50 -4.90
C GLY A 19 10.97 -13.27 -5.28
N LEU A 20 11.48 -14.05 -6.25
CA LEU A 20 12.92 -14.13 -6.61
C LEU A 20 13.45 -12.97 -7.48
N ARG A 21 12.65 -11.93 -7.73
CA ARG A 21 13.12 -10.74 -8.46
C ARG A 21 14.27 -10.07 -7.67
N PRO A 22 15.30 -9.52 -8.34
CA PRO A 22 16.36 -8.78 -7.65
C PRO A 22 15.83 -7.72 -6.69
N ILE A 23 16.38 -7.63 -5.49
CA ILE A 23 15.85 -6.71 -4.45
C ILE A 23 15.95 -5.24 -4.90
N SER A 24 16.98 -4.87 -5.65
CA SER A 24 17.12 -3.54 -6.25
C SER A 24 15.92 -3.19 -7.16
N GLU A 25 15.49 -4.13 -8.01
CA GLU A 25 14.32 -3.94 -8.87
C GLU A 25 13.01 -3.88 -8.05
N VAL A 26 12.92 -4.66 -6.97
CA VAL A 26 11.76 -4.61 -6.07
C VAL A 26 11.66 -3.24 -5.41
N ILE A 27 12.78 -2.69 -4.94
CA ILE A 27 12.85 -1.36 -4.31
C ILE A 27 12.53 -0.26 -5.34
N GLU A 28 13.15 -0.31 -6.52
CA GLU A 28 12.88 0.65 -7.60
C GLU A 28 11.39 0.67 -7.96
N HIS A 29 10.80 -0.51 -8.16
CA HIS A 29 9.39 -0.63 -8.50
C HIS A 29 8.47 -0.13 -7.37
N ALA A 30 8.82 -0.39 -6.12
CA ALA A 30 8.08 0.12 -4.97
C ALA A 30 8.26 1.63 -4.77
N GLY A 31 9.39 2.19 -5.17
CA GLY A 31 9.67 3.62 -5.15
C GLY A 31 8.68 4.45 -5.97
N ALA A 32 8.09 3.86 -7.01
CA ALA A 32 7.03 4.52 -7.78
C ALA A 32 5.82 4.93 -6.92
N PHE A 33 5.49 4.16 -5.88
CA PHE A 33 4.43 4.53 -4.94
C PHE A 33 4.78 5.81 -4.18
N ALA A 34 6.01 5.92 -3.69
CA ALA A 34 6.48 7.13 -2.99
C ALA A 34 6.42 8.38 -3.89
N PHE A 35 6.79 8.22 -5.16
CA PHE A 35 6.73 9.29 -6.16
C PHE A 35 5.30 9.69 -6.53
N ALA A 36 4.38 8.73 -6.62
CA ALA A 36 2.99 8.97 -7.02
C ALA A 36 2.12 9.53 -5.89
N LEU A 37 2.58 9.49 -4.63
CA LEU A 37 1.88 10.10 -3.49
C LEU A 37 1.95 11.62 -3.57
N PRO A 38 0.82 12.34 -3.38
CA PRO A 38 0.83 13.78 -3.20
C PRO A 38 1.67 14.23 -2.00
N ASP A 39 2.31 15.39 -2.10
CA ASP A 39 3.11 15.96 -0.99
C ASP A 39 2.25 16.31 0.23
N SER A 40 0.96 16.52 0.04
CA SER A 40 -0.01 16.79 1.10
C SER A 40 -0.44 15.56 1.90
N CYS A 41 0.02 14.36 1.53
CA CYS A 41 -0.27 13.15 2.30
C CYS A 41 0.60 13.09 3.56
N HIS A 42 -0.02 12.67 4.67
CA HIS A 42 0.65 12.45 5.96
C HIS A 42 0.32 11.09 6.55
N ASN A 43 -0.93 10.63 6.41
CA ASN A 43 -1.40 9.36 6.98
C ASN A 43 -1.83 8.40 5.86
N ILE A 44 -1.09 7.31 5.69
CA ILE A 44 -1.33 6.37 4.60
C ILE A 44 -1.42 4.93 5.10
N VAL A 45 -2.08 4.09 4.32
CA VAL A 45 -2.18 2.64 4.60
C VAL A 45 -1.74 1.81 3.41
N ASP A 46 -1.01 0.73 3.69
CA ASP A 46 -0.60 -0.30 2.72
C ASP A 46 -1.40 -1.57 2.96
N LEU A 47 -2.23 -1.98 2.00
CA LEU A 47 -3.12 -3.13 2.11
C LEU A 47 -2.47 -4.39 1.57
N GLY A 48 -2.36 -5.40 2.44
CA GLY A 48 -1.69 -6.65 2.12
C GLY A 48 -0.18 -6.48 2.06
N SER A 49 0.41 -5.79 3.02
CA SER A 49 1.82 -5.38 3.05
C SER A 49 2.82 -6.52 2.90
N GLY A 50 2.43 -7.74 3.23
CA GLY A 50 3.23 -8.95 2.98
C GLY A 50 4.61 -8.91 3.61
N ALA A 51 5.64 -8.82 2.77
CA ALA A 51 7.04 -8.66 3.19
C ALA A 51 7.44 -7.20 3.45
N GLY A 52 6.48 -6.26 3.37
CA GLY A 52 6.71 -4.82 3.55
C GLY A 52 6.88 -4.05 2.22
N VAL A 53 6.36 -4.59 1.12
CA VAL A 53 6.45 -3.94 -0.20
C VAL A 53 5.04 -3.61 -0.73
N PRO A 54 4.73 -2.33 -0.96
CA PRO A 54 5.62 -1.16 -1.03
C PRO A 54 5.88 -0.45 0.31
N GLY A 55 5.14 -0.74 1.38
CA GLY A 55 5.05 0.09 2.57
C GLY A 55 6.37 0.46 3.23
N LEU A 56 7.32 -0.49 3.44
CA LEU A 56 8.63 -0.18 4.03
C LEU A 56 9.50 0.66 3.09
N VAL A 57 9.43 0.45 1.78
CA VAL A 57 10.17 1.25 0.80
C VAL A 57 9.65 2.69 0.78
N VAL A 58 8.33 2.86 0.80
CA VAL A 58 7.70 4.19 0.91
C VAL A 58 8.10 4.86 2.22
N ALA A 59 8.10 4.12 3.33
CA ALA A 59 8.53 4.65 4.63
C ALA A 59 9.98 5.13 4.62
N GLU A 60 10.88 4.46 3.89
CA GLU A 60 12.29 4.88 3.74
C GLU A 60 12.42 6.16 2.93
N LEU A 61 11.68 6.28 1.81
CA LEU A 61 11.76 7.38 0.87
C LEU A 61 11.00 8.64 1.32
N ARG A 62 9.97 8.47 2.16
CA ARG A 62 9.09 9.54 2.65
C ARG A 62 9.04 9.49 4.18
N PRO A 63 10.10 9.96 4.87
CA PRO A 63 10.24 9.85 6.32
C PRO A 63 9.22 10.67 7.12
N GLU A 64 8.55 11.62 6.50
CA GLU A 64 7.49 12.45 7.08
C GLU A 64 6.14 11.73 7.21
N LEU A 65 5.96 10.57 6.52
CA LEU A 65 4.68 9.87 6.51
C LEU A 65 4.48 9.00 7.75
N HIS A 66 3.24 8.99 8.23
CA HIS A 66 2.72 7.95 9.12
C HIS A 66 2.11 6.83 8.28
N ILE A 67 2.61 5.61 8.44
CA ILE A 67 2.23 4.48 7.59
C ILE A 67 1.65 3.35 8.43
N THR A 68 0.48 2.87 8.05
CA THR A 68 -0.11 1.66 8.60
C THR A 68 0.07 0.51 7.61
N LEU A 69 0.79 -0.54 8.03
CA LEU A 69 0.99 -1.76 7.27
C LEU A 69 -0.05 -2.79 7.72
N VAL A 70 -0.90 -3.24 6.80
CA VAL A 70 -1.96 -4.21 7.10
C VAL A 70 -1.72 -5.53 6.39
N ASP A 71 -1.69 -6.63 7.10
CA ASP A 71 -1.76 -7.99 6.54
C ASP A 71 -2.60 -8.88 7.45
N ARG A 72 -3.36 -9.84 6.89
CA ARG A 72 -4.19 -10.76 7.67
C ARG A 72 -3.42 -11.93 8.28
N ARG A 73 -2.17 -12.15 7.86
CA ARG A 73 -1.36 -13.30 8.26
C ARG A 73 -0.45 -12.91 9.41
N ALA A 74 -0.70 -13.45 10.61
CA ALA A 74 0.09 -13.17 11.82
C ALA A 74 1.59 -13.34 11.61
N LYS A 75 2.05 -14.41 10.94
CA LYS A 75 3.48 -14.61 10.63
C LYS A 75 4.11 -13.47 9.83
N ARG A 76 3.32 -12.79 8.98
CA ARG A 76 3.81 -11.63 8.20
C ARG A 76 3.85 -10.38 9.05
N THR A 77 2.80 -10.13 9.82
CA THR A 77 2.76 -8.97 10.72
C THR A 77 3.83 -9.06 11.80
N ASP A 78 4.06 -10.24 12.39
CA ASP A 78 5.17 -10.44 13.34
C ASP A 78 6.55 -10.14 12.72
N ALA A 79 6.73 -10.50 11.43
CA ALA A 79 7.97 -10.19 10.72
C ALA A 79 8.08 -8.68 10.43
N LEU A 80 6.98 -8.03 10.05
CA LEU A 80 6.93 -6.57 9.85
C LEU A 80 7.17 -5.80 11.13
N GLU A 81 6.62 -6.22 12.26
CA GLU A 81 6.86 -5.60 13.57
C GLU A 81 8.36 -5.64 13.94
N ARG A 82 9.00 -6.81 13.76
CA ARG A 82 10.45 -6.92 13.96
C ARG A 82 11.24 -6.04 12.99
N ALA A 83 10.81 -5.94 11.74
CA ALA A 83 11.44 -5.07 10.75
C ALA A 83 11.32 -3.59 11.16
N VAL A 84 10.12 -3.13 11.49
CA VAL A 84 9.85 -1.76 11.94
C VAL A 84 10.66 -1.42 13.20
N ALA A 85 10.72 -2.32 14.18
CA ALA A 85 11.53 -2.15 15.38
C ALA A 85 13.03 -2.05 15.06
N SER A 86 13.54 -2.91 14.17
CA SER A 86 14.97 -2.91 13.79
C SER A 86 15.39 -1.68 12.97
N LEU A 87 14.41 -1.05 12.27
CA LEU A 87 14.59 0.23 11.55
C LEU A 87 14.44 1.45 12.47
N GLY A 88 13.96 1.28 13.70
CA GLY A 88 13.68 2.39 14.62
C GLY A 88 12.45 3.21 14.25
N TRP A 89 11.51 2.67 13.45
CA TRP A 89 10.38 3.42 12.87
C TRP A 89 9.07 3.28 13.63
N GLY A 90 9.06 2.64 14.81
CA GLY A 90 7.84 2.40 15.58
C GLY A 90 7.05 3.67 15.98
N HIS A 91 7.67 4.85 15.89
CA HIS A 91 7.01 6.14 16.15
C HIS A 91 6.14 6.62 14.99
N ARG A 92 6.28 6.07 13.77
CA ARG A 92 5.56 6.50 12.56
C ARG A 92 5.07 5.36 11.67
N VAL A 93 5.54 4.13 11.88
CA VAL A 93 5.08 2.95 11.13
C VAL A 93 4.40 1.99 12.08
N ARG A 94 3.11 1.79 11.87
CA ARG A 94 2.26 0.87 12.63
C ARG A 94 2.01 -0.40 11.83
N VAL A 95 2.01 -1.56 12.48
CA VAL A 95 1.63 -2.84 11.87
C VAL A 95 0.31 -3.30 12.46
N VAL A 96 -0.59 -3.81 11.62
CA VAL A 96 -1.91 -4.28 12.01
C VAL A 96 -2.19 -5.65 11.40
N CYS A 97 -2.40 -6.64 12.25
CA CYS A 97 -2.84 -7.98 11.85
C CYS A 97 -4.36 -8.02 11.75
N ALA A 98 -4.91 -7.81 10.55
CA ALA A 98 -6.35 -7.80 10.36
C ALA A 98 -6.75 -8.16 8.91
N ASP A 99 -7.98 -8.64 8.75
CA ASP A 99 -8.62 -8.71 7.45
C ASP A 99 -9.13 -7.32 7.05
N VAL A 100 -8.70 -6.83 5.90
CA VAL A 100 -9.11 -5.50 5.39
C VAL A 100 -10.64 -5.40 5.26
N ALA A 101 -11.34 -6.48 4.89
CA ALA A 101 -12.79 -6.48 4.84
C ALA A 101 -13.44 -6.23 6.20
N ALA A 102 -12.79 -6.61 7.30
CA ALA A 102 -13.26 -6.29 8.65
C ALA A 102 -13.01 -4.82 9.01
N LEU A 103 -11.83 -4.29 8.64
CA LEU A 103 -11.49 -2.88 8.88
C LEU A 103 -12.45 -1.92 8.15
N THR A 104 -12.82 -2.23 6.90
CA THR A 104 -13.76 -1.37 6.14
C THR A 104 -15.16 -1.27 6.72
N ARG A 105 -15.49 -2.09 7.74
CA ARG A 105 -16.77 -2.05 8.46
C ARG A 105 -16.72 -1.28 9.79
N GLN A 106 -15.55 -0.81 10.17
CA GLN A 106 -15.31 -0.07 11.41
C GLN A 106 -15.18 1.42 11.09
N ASP A 107 -15.99 2.24 11.74
CA ASP A 107 -16.05 3.69 11.44
C ASP A 107 -14.71 4.40 11.67
N GLU A 108 -13.90 3.92 12.64
CA GLU A 108 -12.57 4.43 12.94
C GLU A 108 -11.54 4.26 11.81
N TRP A 109 -11.82 3.37 10.86
CA TRP A 109 -10.94 3.09 9.70
C TRP A 109 -11.44 3.73 8.41
N ARG A 110 -12.77 3.93 8.31
CA ARG A 110 -13.38 4.48 7.11
C ARG A 110 -13.02 5.95 6.95
N ASP A 111 -12.76 6.35 5.72
CA ASP A 111 -12.53 7.76 5.36
C ASP A 111 -11.38 8.44 6.13
N THR A 112 -10.37 7.65 6.58
CA THR A 112 -9.35 8.10 7.52
C THR A 112 -8.01 8.44 6.85
N PHE A 113 -7.66 7.73 5.75
CA PHE A 113 -6.34 7.83 5.18
C PHE A 113 -6.25 8.85 4.04
N ASP A 114 -5.19 9.66 4.03
CA ASP A 114 -4.87 10.56 2.91
C ASP A 114 -4.60 9.77 1.64
N ALA A 115 -3.93 8.61 1.77
CA ALA A 115 -3.75 7.70 0.66
C ALA A 115 -3.81 6.23 1.09
N VAL A 116 -4.27 5.40 0.17
CA VAL A 116 -4.29 3.95 0.28
C VAL A 116 -3.43 3.36 -0.82
N MET A 117 -2.48 2.51 -0.45
CA MET A 117 -1.62 1.79 -1.40
C MET A 117 -1.93 0.31 -1.37
N SER A 118 -1.75 -0.36 -2.52
CA SER A 118 -1.76 -1.82 -2.55
C SER A 118 -1.00 -2.40 -3.74
N ARG A 119 -0.31 -3.50 -3.49
CA ARG A 119 0.41 -4.28 -4.49
C ARG A 119 0.07 -5.77 -4.37
N GLY A 120 -0.64 -6.32 -5.37
CA GLY A 120 -0.93 -7.76 -5.40
C GLY A 120 -1.81 -8.26 -4.25
N PHE A 121 -2.74 -7.44 -3.75
CA PHE A 121 -3.59 -7.75 -2.60
C PHE A 121 -4.66 -8.81 -2.92
N GLY A 122 -5.33 -8.71 -4.08
CA GLY A 122 -6.41 -9.60 -4.45
C GLY A 122 -7.08 -9.22 -5.78
N PRO A 123 -8.32 -9.67 -6.03
CA PRO A 123 -9.07 -9.25 -7.20
C PRO A 123 -9.18 -7.72 -7.24
N HIS A 124 -8.96 -7.14 -8.42
CA HIS A 124 -8.84 -5.68 -8.58
C HIS A 124 -10.09 -4.91 -8.13
N GLU A 125 -11.30 -5.42 -8.40
CA GLU A 125 -12.55 -4.78 -7.95
C GLU A 125 -12.68 -4.77 -6.42
N THR A 126 -12.32 -5.88 -5.77
CA THR A 126 -12.32 -5.98 -4.31
C THR A 126 -11.29 -5.05 -3.69
N THR A 127 -10.09 -5.00 -4.28
CA THR A 127 -9.02 -4.10 -3.84
C THR A 127 -9.47 -2.64 -3.96
N LEU A 128 -10.07 -2.28 -5.10
CA LEU A 128 -10.59 -0.93 -5.36
C LEU A 128 -11.65 -0.53 -4.33
N LYS A 129 -12.63 -1.41 -4.08
CA LYS A 129 -13.71 -1.18 -3.11
C LYS A 129 -13.17 -0.95 -1.68
N TYR A 130 -12.23 -1.78 -1.24
CA TYR A 130 -11.68 -1.64 0.11
C TYR A 130 -10.79 -0.40 0.22
N SER A 131 -10.00 -0.11 -0.80
CA SER A 131 -9.17 1.09 -0.84
C SER A 131 -10.02 2.37 -0.79
N ALA A 132 -11.10 2.41 -1.58
CA ALA A 132 -12.04 3.53 -1.57
C ALA A 132 -12.72 3.73 -0.21
N ALA A 133 -13.06 2.63 0.50
CA ALA A 133 -13.70 2.73 1.81
C ALA A 133 -12.78 3.32 2.89
N LEU A 134 -11.46 3.13 2.77
CA LEU A 134 -10.48 3.59 3.75
C LEU A 134 -9.92 4.98 3.42
N ALA A 135 -9.82 5.35 2.13
CA ALA A 135 -9.39 6.68 1.71
C ALA A 135 -10.41 7.73 2.14
N ARG A 136 -9.96 8.87 2.67
CA ARG A 136 -10.83 10.02 2.97
C ARG A 136 -11.37 10.65 1.68
N PRO A 137 -12.46 11.43 1.73
CA PRO A 137 -12.89 12.25 0.60
C PRO A 137 -11.74 13.13 0.08
N GLY A 138 -11.51 13.14 -1.23
CA GLY A 138 -10.34 13.77 -1.87
C GLY A 138 -9.02 13.02 -1.70
N GLY A 139 -9.02 11.90 -0.99
CA GLY A 139 -7.82 11.05 -0.79
C GLY A 139 -7.43 10.26 -2.04
N THR A 140 -6.20 9.80 -2.05
CA THR A 140 -5.58 9.09 -3.18
C THR A 140 -5.62 7.57 -2.98
N VAL A 141 -5.88 6.82 -4.04
CA VAL A 141 -5.72 5.36 -4.08
C VAL A 141 -4.69 5.00 -5.14
N LEU A 142 -3.64 4.26 -4.75
CA LEU A 142 -2.55 3.81 -5.62
C LEU A 142 -2.53 2.29 -5.69
N LEU A 143 -2.78 1.75 -6.87
CA LEU A 143 -2.79 0.30 -7.10
C LEU A 143 -1.75 -0.07 -8.17
N SER A 144 -0.99 -1.15 -7.92
CA SER A 144 -0.03 -1.63 -8.92
C SER A 144 -0.75 -2.18 -10.15
N GLU A 145 -0.25 -1.83 -11.33
CA GLU A 145 -0.66 -2.41 -12.60
C GLU A 145 0.12 -3.70 -12.90
N PRO A 146 -0.50 -4.67 -13.59
CA PRO A 146 0.23 -5.79 -14.17
C PRO A 146 1.18 -5.27 -15.26
N PRO A 147 2.17 -6.08 -15.69
CA PRO A 147 3.07 -5.73 -16.78
C PRO A 147 2.33 -5.26 -18.03
N ALA A 148 2.98 -4.38 -18.80
CA ALA A 148 2.44 -3.83 -20.03
C ALA A 148 1.91 -4.92 -20.99
N GLY A 149 0.74 -4.67 -21.61
CA GLY A 149 0.06 -5.61 -22.48
C GLY A 149 -1.17 -6.30 -21.86
N SER A 150 -1.42 -6.12 -20.57
CA SER A 150 -2.69 -6.49 -19.94
C SER A 150 -3.80 -5.53 -20.39
N GLN A 151 -5.00 -6.06 -20.66
CA GLN A 151 -6.14 -5.22 -21.00
C GLN A 151 -6.45 -4.25 -19.84
N ASN A 152 -6.98 -3.06 -20.17
CA ASN A 152 -7.49 -2.14 -19.16
C ASN A 152 -8.53 -2.85 -18.28
N ARG A 153 -8.18 -3.07 -17.03
CA ARG A 153 -9.01 -3.80 -16.06
C ARG A 153 -9.94 -2.88 -15.26
N TRP A 154 -9.78 -1.58 -15.43
CA TRP A 154 -10.55 -0.60 -14.67
C TRP A 154 -11.80 -0.19 -15.43
N ASN A 155 -12.89 -0.92 -15.23
CA ASN A 155 -14.19 -0.56 -15.79
C ASN A 155 -14.68 0.74 -15.13
N ALA A 156 -15.02 1.74 -15.96
CA ALA A 156 -15.46 3.05 -15.50
C ALA A 156 -16.68 2.99 -14.56
N ALA A 157 -17.61 2.06 -14.82
CA ALA A 157 -18.78 1.87 -13.96
C ALA A 157 -18.40 1.33 -12.57
N VAL A 158 -17.42 0.41 -12.50
CA VAL A 158 -16.89 -0.14 -11.23
C VAL A 158 -16.16 0.94 -10.45
N VAL A 159 -15.33 1.75 -11.11
CA VAL A 159 -14.62 2.88 -10.50
C VAL A 159 -15.61 3.89 -9.93
N ALA A 160 -16.61 4.28 -10.73
CA ALA A 160 -17.64 5.22 -10.30
C ALA A 160 -18.49 4.68 -9.13
N ALA A 161 -18.87 3.39 -9.17
CA ALA A 161 -19.60 2.72 -8.10
C ALA A 161 -18.80 2.62 -6.78
N ALA A 162 -17.46 2.57 -6.86
CA ALA A 162 -16.58 2.66 -5.70
C ALA A 162 -16.44 4.10 -5.15
N GLY A 163 -17.05 5.10 -5.77
CA GLY A 163 -16.93 6.51 -5.39
C GLY A 163 -15.58 7.13 -5.76
N LEU A 164 -14.92 6.59 -6.79
CA LEU A 164 -13.62 7.04 -7.25
C LEU A 164 -13.70 7.74 -8.62
N GLU A 165 -12.68 8.54 -8.91
CA GLU A 165 -12.36 9.10 -10.22
C GLU A 165 -11.02 8.56 -10.68
N GLY A 166 -10.83 8.43 -12.00
CA GLY A 166 -9.61 7.88 -12.59
C GLY A 166 -9.86 6.57 -13.35
N PRO A 167 -8.81 5.74 -13.56
CA PRO A 167 -7.44 6.01 -13.12
C PRO A 167 -6.68 6.99 -14.01
N GLU A 168 -5.76 7.71 -13.40
CA GLU A 168 -4.60 8.26 -14.07
C GLU A 168 -3.45 7.25 -13.97
N LEU A 169 -2.76 6.97 -15.06
CA LEU A 169 -1.59 6.09 -15.04
C LEU A 169 -0.35 6.91 -14.68
N VAL A 170 0.27 6.59 -13.56
CA VAL A 170 1.52 7.20 -13.09
C VAL A 170 2.57 6.11 -13.01
N LEU A 171 3.55 6.14 -13.93
CA LEU A 171 4.50 5.04 -14.09
C LEU A 171 3.76 3.72 -14.37
N HIS A 172 3.88 2.75 -13.47
CA HIS A 172 3.17 1.45 -13.54
C HIS A 172 2.08 1.32 -12.46
N LEU A 173 1.51 2.44 -12.03
CA LEU A 173 0.45 2.50 -11.03
C LEU A 173 -0.81 3.12 -11.60
N ALA A 174 -1.95 2.59 -11.20
CA ALA A 174 -3.24 3.23 -11.37
C ALA A 174 -3.50 4.13 -10.16
N ARG A 175 -3.62 5.45 -10.40
CA ARG A 175 -3.95 6.45 -9.40
C ARG A 175 -5.40 6.87 -9.53
N PHE A 176 -6.14 6.79 -8.43
CA PHE A 176 -7.52 7.23 -8.33
C PHE A 176 -7.64 8.29 -7.24
N THR A 177 -8.66 9.13 -7.36
CA THR A 177 -9.05 10.09 -6.32
C THR A 177 -10.44 9.75 -5.80
N LYS A 178 -10.61 9.71 -4.47
CA LYS A 178 -11.93 9.54 -3.88
C LYS A 178 -12.74 10.81 -4.04
N LYS A 179 -13.98 10.67 -4.55
CA LYS A 179 -14.90 11.79 -4.70
C LYS A 179 -15.16 12.46 -3.36
N THR A 180 -15.20 13.77 -3.37
CA THR A 180 -15.77 14.55 -2.27
C THR A 180 -17.28 14.55 -2.43
N GLU A 181 -18.01 14.10 -1.41
CA GLU A 181 -19.47 14.28 -1.40
C GLU A 181 -19.75 15.79 -1.49
N ARG A 182 -20.63 16.14 -2.44
CA ARG A 182 -21.14 17.50 -2.56
C ARG A 182 -22.31 17.70 -1.63
#